data_c18c0ae5896fd4bfd1ed12daeccd3469
#
_entry.id   c18c0ae5896fd4bfd1ed12daeccd3469
#
_cell.length_a   1.000
_cell.length_b   1.000
_cell.length_c   1.000
_cell.angle_alpha   90.00
_cell.angle_beta   90.00
_cell.angle_gamma   90.00
#
_symmetry.space_group_name_H-M   'P 1'
#
loop_
_entity.id
_entity.type
_entity.pdbx_description
1 polymer ?
#
loop_
_entity_poly.entity_id
_entity_poly.type
_entity_poly.pdbx_seq_one_letter_code
_entity_poly.pdbx_strand_id
1 'polypeptide(L)'
;LYFEEENLDSFLQKLKNVDSVEYVHGLKEQPWGQRAIRFYDPDKHIVEVAEPMESVVKRFLSKGLSIEETAKRTLMPEEFVRQCL
;
A
#
# COMPACT_ATOMS: atom_id res chain seq x y z
N LEU A 1 9.43 -11.04 4.76
CA LEU A 1 9.14 -10.98 3.32
C LEU A 1 8.29 -9.76 3.00
N TYR A 2 8.69 -9.03 2.00
CA TYR A 2 8.00 -7.80 1.58
C TYR A 2 7.61 -7.91 0.11
N PHE A 3 6.34 -7.65 -0.19
CA PHE A 3 5.81 -7.66 -1.55
C PHE A 3 5.01 -6.39 -1.80
N GLU A 4 5.00 -5.92 -3.04
CA GLU A 4 4.15 -4.81 -3.45
C GLU A 4 3.06 -5.31 -4.36
N GLU A 5 1.84 -4.79 -4.17
CA GLU A 5 0.67 -5.16 -4.94
C GLU A 5 -0.11 -3.92 -5.35
N GLU A 6 -0.22 -3.66 -6.64
CA GLU A 6 -0.96 -2.50 -7.16
C GLU A 6 -2.44 -2.55 -6.81
N ASN A 7 -3.02 -3.74 -6.82
CA ASN A 7 -4.43 -3.92 -6.49
C ASN A 7 -4.57 -4.59 -5.13
N LEU A 8 -4.25 -3.84 -4.09
CA LEU A 8 -4.27 -4.34 -2.72
C LEU A 8 -5.67 -4.80 -2.30
N ASP A 9 -6.72 -4.09 -2.74
CA ASP A 9 -8.09 -4.46 -2.40
C ASP A 9 -8.46 -5.84 -2.96
N SER A 10 -8.06 -6.14 -4.19
CA SER A 10 -8.28 -7.45 -4.80
C SER A 10 -7.48 -8.53 -4.05
N PHE A 11 -6.25 -8.24 -3.68
CA PHE A 11 -5.43 -9.16 -2.89
C PHE A 11 -6.10 -9.47 -1.55
N LEU A 12 -6.63 -8.45 -0.87
CA LEU A 12 -7.32 -8.63 0.41
C LEU A 12 -8.55 -9.52 0.28
N GLN A 13 -9.30 -9.38 -0.82
CA GLN A 13 -10.45 -10.23 -1.08
C GLN A 13 -10.04 -11.70 -1.22
N LYS A 14 -8.95 -11.95 -1.94
CA LYS A 14 -8.41 -13.31 -2.10
C LYS A 14 -7.92 -13.86 -0.75
N LEU A 15 -7.26 -13.03 0.04
CA LEU A 15 -6.73 -13.46 1.33
C LEU A 15 -7.84 -13.82 2.31
N LYS A 16 -8.97 -13.12 2.27
CA LYS A 16 -10.14 -13.43 3.11
C LYS A 16 -10.72 -14.81 2.83
N ASN A 17 -10.52 -15.33 1.63
CA ASN A 17 -11.00 -16.65 1.24
C ASN A 17 -10.03 -17.77 1.61
N VAL A 18 -8.88 -17.44 2.18
CA VAL A 18 -7.92 -18.42 2.68
C VAL A 18 -8.21 -18.67 4.16
N ASP A 19 -8.43 -19.94 4.51
CA ASP A 19 -8.72 -20.32 5.89
C ASP A 19 -7.48 -20.17 6.77
N SER A 20 -7.71 -19.81 8.03
CA SER A 20 -6.69 -19.84 9.08
C SER A 20 -5.52 -18.88 8.86
N VAL A 21 -5.73 -17.76 8.16
CA VAL A 21 -4.72 -16.71 8.07
C VAL A 21 -4.63 -16.00 9.42
N GLU A 22 -3.42 -15.97 9.98
CA GLU A 22 -3.15 -15.26 11.21
C GLU A 22 -2.52 -13.91 10.88
N TYR A 23 -3.18 -12.82 11.29
CA TYR A 23 -2.72 -11.47 10.99
C TYR A 23 -1.85 -10.92 12.10
N VAL A 24 -0.74 -10.25 11.74
CA VAL A 24 0.01 -9.40 12.67
C VAL A 24 -0.81 -8.13 12.89
N HIS A 25 -1.29 -7.54 11.80
CA HIS A 25 -2.29 -6.48 11.82
C HIS A 25 -3.08 -6.51 10.51
N GLY A 26 -4.31 -6.01 10.55
CA GLY A 26 -5.13 -5.85 9.35
C GLY A 26 -4.61 -4.71 8.47
N LEU A 27 -5.43 -4.32 7.50
CA LEU A 27 -5.08 -3.22 6.61
C LEU A 27 -4.85 -1.94 7.42
N LYS A 28 -3.69 -1.33 7.19
CA LYS A 28 -3.28 -0.12 7.90
C LYS A 28 -2.70 0.89 6.91
N GLU A 29 -3.14 2.14 7.03
CA GLU A 29 -2.58 3.23 6.25
C GLU A 29 -1.46 3.89 7.05
N GLN A 30 -0.28 3.99 6.44
CA GLN A 30 0.86 4.66 7.05
C GLN A 30 0.68 6.19 6.97
N PRO A 31 1.41 6.97 7.78
CA PRO A 31 1.30 8.44 7.74
C PRO A 31 1.51 9.06 6.36
N TRP A 32 2.30 8.40 5.50
CA TRP A 32 2.53 8.86 4.13
C TRP A 32 1.53 8.29 3.12
N GLY A 33 0.44 7.70 3.59
CA GLY A 33 -0.67 7.26 2.74
C GLY A 33 -0.55 5.87 2.17
N GLN A 34 0.57 5.19 2.34
CA GLN A 34 0.76 3.82 1.87
C GLN A 34 -0.04 2.85 2.75
N ARG A 35 -0.85 2.01 2.13
CA ARG A 35 -1.58 0.98 2.85
C ARG A 35 -0.80 -0.33 2.80
N ALA A 36 -0.83 -1.06 3.90
CA ALA A 36 -0.12 -2.34 4.01
C ALA A 36 -0.85 -3.28 4.95
N ILE A 37 -0.62 -4.57 4.76
CA ILE A 37 -1.12 -5.63 5.64
C ILE A 37 0.03 -6.56 5.99
N ARG A 38 0.05 -7.05 7.22
CA ARG A 38 1.03 -8.03 7.68
C ARG A 38 0.32 -9.26 8.23
N PHE A 39 0.81 -10.42 7.82
CA PHE A 39 0.26 -11.70 8.29
C PHE A 39 1.38 -12.74 8.34
N TYR A 40 1.08 -13.88 8.97
CA TYR A 40 2.04 -14.99 9.06
C TYR A 40 1.78 -15.98 7.93
N ASP A 41 2.87 -16.48 7.32
CA ASP A 41 2.77 -17.62 6.42
C ASP A 41 2.63 -18.92 7.25
N PRO A 42 2.43 -20.08 6.61
CA PRO A 42 2.30 -21.35 7.34
C PRO A 42 3.51 -21.70 8.22
N ASP A 43 4.69 -21.19 7.87
CA ASP A 43 5.93 -21.42 8.63
C ASP A 43 6.17 -20.32 9.68
N LYS A 44 5.19 -19.46 9.93
CA LYS A 44 5.24 -18.38 10.92
C LYS A 44 6.23 -17.26 10.57
N HIS A 45 6.58 -17.10 9.31
CA HIS A 45 7.31 -15.93 8.84
C HIS A 45 6.35 -14.79 8.62
N ILE A 46 6.75 -13.57 8.96
CA ILE A 46 5.94 -12.38 8.71
C ILE A 46 6.03 -12.01 7.23
N VAL A 47 4.87 -11.87 6.59
CA VAL A 47 4.74 -11.41 5.21
C VAL A 47 4.07 -10.03 5.24
N GLU A 48 4.70 -9.04 4.60
CA GLU A 48 4.11 -7.72 4.42
C GLU A 48 3.77 -7.52 2.95
N VAL A 49 2.54 -7.13 2.69
CA VAL A 49 2.09 -6.75 1.34
C VAL A 49 1.62 -5.32 1.40
N ALA A 50 2.23 -4.47 0.59
CA ALA A 50 2.00 -3.03 0.60
C ALA A 50 1.70 -2.49 -0.79
N GLU A 51 1.09 -1.30 -0.85
CA GLU A 51 0.91 -0.61 -2.11
C GLU A 51 2.25 -0.06 -2.62
N PRO A 52 2.54 -0.14 -3.95
CA PRO A 52 3.65 0.62 -4.52
C PRO A 52 3.41 2.12 -4.34
N MET A 53 4.45 2.90 -4.10
CA MET A 53 4.29 4.34 -3.92
C MET A 53 3.70 5.02 -5.16
N GLU A 54 3.96 4.50 -6.35
CA GLU A 54 3.32 4.99 -7.58
C GLU A 54 1.79 4.94 -7.48
N SER A 55 1.25 3.85 -6.96
CA SER A 55 -0.21 3.71 -6.77
C SER A 55 -0.74 4.69 -5.73
N VAL A 56 0.02 4.92 -4.65
CA VAL A 56 -0.35 5.87 -3.61
C VAL A 56 -0.42 7.29 -4.17
N VAL A 57 0.61 7.69 -4.92
CA VAL A 57 0.67 9.00 -5.55
C VAL A 57 -0.49 9.20 -6.52
N LYS A 58 -0.75 8.22 -7.38
CA LYS A 58 -1.87 8.29 -8.34
C LYS A 58 -3.21 8.43 -7.64
N ARG A 59 -3.39 7.77 -6.51
CA ARG A 59 -4.62 7.87 -5.74
C ARG A 59 -4.84 9.29 -5.21
N PHE A 60 -3.80 9.93 -4.66
CA PHE A 60 -3.92 11.30 -4.16
C PHE A 60 -4.15 12.29 -5.30
N LEU A 61 -3.46 12.12 -6.42
CA LEU A 61 -3.68 12.99 -7.59
C LEU A 61 -5.12 12.89 -8.10
N SER A 62 -5.67 11.67 -8.14
CA SER A 62 -7.05 11.47 -8.58
C SER A 62 -8.08 12.05 -7.61
N LYS A 63 -7.70 12.26 -6.36
CA LYS A 63 -8.55 12.93 -5.37
C LYS A 63 -8.49 14.46 -5.45
N GLY A 64 -7.69 14.99 -6.35
CA GLY A 64 -7.58 16.41 -6.59
C GLY A 64 -6.44 17.13 -5.89
N LEU A 65 -5.53 16.42 -5.23
CA LEU A 65 -4.35 17.03 -4.65
C LEU A 65 -3.41 17.53 -5.77
N SER A 66 -2.75 18.64 -5.54
CA SER A 66 -1.73 19.14 -6.44
C SER A 66 -0.47 18.29 -6.36
N ILE A 67 0.46 18.49 -7.31
CA ILE A 67 1.76 17.83 -7.28
C ILE A 67 2.49 18.14 -5.98
N GLU A 68 2.51 19.40 -5.58
CA GLU A 68 3.18 19.85 -4.35
C GLU A 68 2.54 19.21 -3.11
N GLU A 69 1.21 19.22 -3.02
CA GLU A 69 0.49 18.64 -1.89
C GLU A 69 0.73 17.13 -1.81
N THR A 70 0.69 16.45 -2.95
CA THR A 70 0.94 15.00 -3.01
C THR A 70 2.36 14.67 -2.58
N ALA A 71 3.34 15.44 -3.04
CA ALA A 71 4.74 15.23 -2.66
C ALA A 71 4.93 15.38 -1.14
N LYS A 72 4.33 16.38 -0.54
CA LYS A 72 4.41 16.58 0.91
C LYS A 72 3.71 15.46 1.68
N ARG A 73 2.54 15.06 1.22
CA ARG A 73 1.74 14.03 1.92
C ARG A 73 2.41 12.66 1.87
N THR A 74 3.03 12.33 0.73
CA THR A 74 3.65 11.01 0.51
C THR A 74 5.12 10.95 0.88
N LEU A 75 5.73 12.10 1.22
CA LEU A 75 7.16 12.22 1.50
C LEU A 75 8.01 11.85 0.29
N MET A 76 7.47 12.00 -0.91
CA MET A 76 8.16 11.72 -2.16
C MET A 76 8.58 13.02 -2.83
N PRO A 77 9.68 13.01 -3.62
CA PRO A 77 10.07 14.19 -4.40
C PRO A 77 9.00 14.55 -5.43
N GLU A 78 8.85 15.84 -5.74
CA GLU A 78 7.89 16.27 -6.75
C GLU A 78 8.17 15.66 -8.12
N GLU A 79 9.42 15.42 -8.45
CA GLU A 79 9.78 14.75 -9.70
C GLU A 79 9.17 13.35 -9.80
N PHE A 80 9.20 12.59 -8.70
CA PHE A 80 8.56 11.29 -8.65
C PHE A 80 7.05 11.41 -8.90
N VAL A 81 6.42 12.41 -8.26
CA VAL A 81 4.98 12.64 -8.43
C VAL A 81 4.65 12.99 -9.88
N ARG A 82 5.48 13.81 -10.53
CA ARG A 82 5.29 14.16 -11.95
C ARG A 82 5.40 12.94 -12.87
N GLN A 83 6.28 12.01 -12.55
CA GLN A 83 6.44 10.78 -13.33
C GLN A 83 5.22 9.86 -13.23
N CYS A 84 4.38 10.05 -12.22
CA CYS A 84 3.15 9.27 -12.03
C CYS A 84 1.94 9.87 -12.75
N LEU A 85 2.09 10.99 -13.40
CA LEU A 85 0.98 11.63 -14.13
C LEU A 85 0.60 10.87 -15.39
#